data_0451b033cdc58e27f720d139a7298512
#
_entry.id   0451b033cdc58e27f720d139a7298512
#
_cell.length_a   1.000
_cell.length_b   1.000
_cell.length_c   1.000
_cell.angle_alpha   90.00
_cell.angle_beta   90.00
_cell.angle_gamma   90.00
#
_symmetry.space_group_name_H-M   'P 1'
#
loop_
_entity.id
_entity.type
_entity.pdbx_description
1 polymer ?
#
loop_
_entity_poly.entity_id
_entity_poly.type
_entity_poly.pdbx_seq_one_letter_code
_entity_poly.pdbx_strand_id
1 'polypeptide(L)'
;AAAYVADISTSEQKAARFGYIGAGFGIGFVLGPIIGGLLGEIGPRIPFFAAAVVSALNAIACYFFLQESLNNKVQKRFSLTNINPFRTFGAIAKFDGLKVFLMVFLLYSISTAVYAAIWPYFTAERFSWSPGMIGLSLTVYGICFAFIQGVLVQPTINLIGRYNTVLFGFGVEIVAMILIAIITNGWFLIALTPLASLGVIGQPA
;
A
#
# COMPACT_ATOMS: atom_id res chain seq x y z
N ALA A 1 -1.33 15.57 -1.09
CA ALA A 1 -0.57 15.42 -2.36
C ALA A 1 -1.49 15.27 -3.57
N ALA A 2 -2.42 14.28 -3.61
CA ALA A 2 -3.28 14.04 -4.78
C ALA A 2 -4.14 15.26 -5.16
N ALA A 3 -4.80 15.92 -4.19
CA ALA A 3 -5.60 17.12 -4.41
C ALA A 3 -4.74 18.26 -5.01
N TYR A 4 -3.58 18.51 -4.41
CA TYR A 4 -2.64 19.53 -4.90
C TYR A 4 -2.25 19.28 -6.37
N VAL A 5 -1.88 18.04 -6.70
CA VAL A 5 -1.53 17.69 -8.08
C VAL A 5 -2.72 17.82 -9.02
N ALA A 6 -3.94 17.50 -8.56
CA ALA A 6 -5.15 17.71 -9.36
C ALA A 6 -5.40 19.19 -9.65
N ASP A 7 -5.12 20.09 -8.68
CA ASP A 7 -5.33 21.53 -8.79
C ASP A 7 -4.33 22.21 -9.74
N ILE A 8 -3.05 21.80 -9.70
CA ILE A 8 -1.99 22.41 -10.52
C ILE A 8 -1.82 21.75 -11.90
N SER A 9 -2.64 20.74 -12.24
CA SER A 9 -2.47 19.97 -13.47
C SER A 9 -3.56 20.29 -14.50
N THR A 10 -3.17 20.46 -15.76
CA THR A 10 -4.13 20.43 -16.88
C THR A 10 -4.67 19.02 -17.08
N SER A 11 -5.83 18.89 -17.75
CA SER A 11 -6.45 17.58 -18.01
C SER A 11 -5.51 16.59 -18.70
N GLU A 12 -4.64 17.07 -19.58
CA GLU A 12 -3.66 16.28 -20.32
C GLU A 12 -2.50 15.82 -19.45
N GLN A 13 -2.10 16.62 -18.45
CA GLN A 13 -0.95 16.35 -17.58
C GLN A 13 -1.31 15.51 -16.36
N LYS A 14 -2.60 15.42 -16.01
CA LYS A 14 -3.05 14.73 -14.80
C LYS A 14 -2.55 13.29 -14.73
N ALA A 15 -2.74 12.52 -15.78
CA ALA A 15 -2.35 11.10 -15.81
C ALA A 15 -0.84 10.93 -15.55
N ALA A 16 0.01 11.71 -16.22
CA ALA A 16 1.46 11.67 -16.05
C ALA A 16 1.89 12.07 -14.63
N ARG A 17 1.32 13.15 -14.08
CA ARG A 17 1.66 13.63 -12.73
C ARG A 17 1.20 12.70 -11.62
N PHE A 18 0.02 12.07 -11.76
CA PHE A 18 -0.40 11.00 -10.86
C PHE A 18 0.51 9.77 -10.97
N GLY A 19 1.00 9.46 -12.18
CA GLY A 19 2.01 8.43 -12.40
C GLY A 19 3.30 8.68 -11.61
N TYR A 20 3.78 9.93 -11.52
CA TYR A 20 4.95 10.28 -10.70
C TYR A 20 4.69 10.06 -9.20
N ILE A 21 3.50 10.36 -8.70
CA ILE A 21 3.13 10.05 -7.31
C ILE A 21 3.18 8.53 -7.09
N GLY A 22 2.57 7.76 -8.00
CA GLY A 22 2.59 6.29 -7.94
C GLY A 22 4.01 5.72 -7.97
N ALA A 23 4.87 6.25 -8.85
CA ALA A 23 6.28 5.86 -8.90
C ALA A 23 7.02 6.18 -7.59
N GLY A 24 6.77 7.35 -7.00
CA GLY A 24 7.33 7.73 -5.70
C GLY A 24 6.91 6.76 -4.58
N PHE A 25 5.63 6.38 -4.54
CA PHE A 25 5.14 5.35 -3.61
C PHE A 25 5.82 3.99 -3.85
N GLY A 26 5.95 3.56 -5.11
CA GLY A 26 6.61 2.31 -5.46
C GLY A 26 8.07 2.27 -5.02
N ILE A 27 8.83 3.34 -5.29
CA ILE A 27 10.22 3.47 -4.85
C ILE A 27 10.31 3.45 -3.33
N GLY A 28 9.44 4.21 -2.63
CA GLY A 28 9.41 4.24 -1.17
C GLY A 28 9.07 2.89 -0.56
N PHE A 29 8.16 2.13 -1.19
CA PHE A 29 7.77 0.80 -0.74
C PHE A 29 8.89 -0.25 -0.91
N VAL A 30 9.76 -0.08 -1.91
CA VAL A 30 10.92 -0.94 -2.13
C VAL A 30 12.09 -0.54 -1.22
N LEU A 31 12.42 0.75 -1.16
CA LEU A 31 13.59 1.24 -0.41
C LEU A 31 13.33 1.31 1.10
N GLY A 32 12.09 1.60 1.51
CA GLY A 32 11.74 1.76 2.93
C GLY A 32 12.12 0.55 3.78
N PRO A 33 11.65 -0.65 3.46
CA PRO A 33 11.96 -1.84 4.24
C PRO A 33 13.45 -2.20 4.28
N ILE A 34 14.19 -2.05 3.18
CA ILE A 34 15.62 -2.36 3.18
C ILE A 34 16.40 -1.37 4.03
N ILE A 35 16.11 -0.08 3.89
CA ILE A 35 16.75 0.96 4.73
C ILE A 35 16.36 0.77 6.19
N GLY A 36 15.08 0.55 6.47
CA GLY A 36 14.58 0.31 7.82
C GLY A 36 15.19 -0.94 8.46
N GLY A 37 15.32 -2.02 7.70
CA GLY A 37 15.95 -3.26 8.14
C GLY A 37 17.44 -3.08 8.46
N LEU A 38 18.21 -2.46 7.56
CA LEU A 38 19.64 -2.19 7.78
C LEU A 38 19.88 -1.26 8.97
N LEU A 39 19.09 -0.21 9.12
CA LEU A 39 19.17 0.68 10.28
C LEU A 39 18.73 -0.04 11.57
N GLY A 40 17.79 -0.97 11.46
CA GLY A 40 17.34 -1.80 12.57
C GLY A 40 18.41 -2.75 13.12
N GLU A 41 19.38 -3.17 12.31
CA GLU A 41 20.56 -3.95 12.75
C GLU A 41 21.46 -3.12 13.70
N ILE A 42 21.53 -1.80 13.49
CA ILE A 42 22.31 -0.90 14.36
C ILE A 42 21.58 -0.71 15.69
N GLY A 43 20.25 -0.67 15.66
CA GLY A 43 19.43 -0.56 16.85
C GLY A 43 17.96 -0.28 16.53
N PRO A 44 17.02 -0.76 17.35
CA PRO A 44 15.58 -0.70 17.05
C PRO A 44 15.02 0.72 17.01
N ARG A 45 15.72 1.71 17.56
CA ARG A 45 15.30 3.12 17.55
C ARG A 45 15.83 3.91 16.36
N ILE A 46 16.90 3.44 15.71
CA ILE A 46 17.58 4.17 14.63
C ILE A 46 16.67 4.41 13.41
N PRO A 47 15.85 3.45 12.94
CA PRO A 47 14.91 3.69 11.85
C PRO A 47 13.95 4.85 12.12
N PHE A 48 13.49 5.00 13.38
CA PHE A 48 12.57 6.07 13.76
C PHE A 48 13.24 7.45 13.71
N PHE A 49 14.50 7.55 14.14
CA PHE A 49 15.24 8.81 14.01
C PHE A 49 15.49 9.17 12.54
N ALA A 50 15.85 8.19 11.72
CA ALA A 50 16.01 8.40 10.28
C ALA A 50 14.69 8.86 9.63
N ALA A 51 13.57 8.21 9.96
CA ALA A 51 12.25 8.61 9.48
C ALA A 51 11.87 10.03 9.94
N ALA A 52 12.20 10.41 11.18
CA ALA A 52 11.98 11.77 11.70
C ALA A 52 12.77 12.80 10.92
N VAL A 53 14.04 12.54 10.63
CA VAL A 53 14.89 13.43 9.82
C VAL A 53 14.31 13.59 8.40
N VAL A 54 13.97 12.50 7.74
CA VAL A 54 13.36 12.55 6.39
C VAL A 54 12.04 13.32 6.40
N SER A 55 11.20 13.10 7.43
CA SER A 55 9.95 13.83 7.58
C SER A 55 10.18 15.35 7.82
N ALA A 56 11.19 15.71 8.62
CA ALA A 56 11.55 17.11 8.82
C ALA A 56 12.04 17.76 7.52
N LEU A 57 12.91 17.07 6.78
CA LEU A 57 13.38 17.54 5.47
C LEU A 57 12.22 17.72 4.48
N ASN A 58 11.28 16.76 4.46
CA ASN A 58 10.09 16.87 3.64
C ASN A 58 9.22 18.08 4.04
N ALA A 59 9.02 18.32 5.34
CA ALA A 59 8.25 19.48 5.82
C ALA A 59 8.91 20.79 5.42
N ILE A 60 10.24 20.89 5.55
CA ILE A 60 11.03 22.03 5.12
C ILE A 60 10.89 22.23 3.60
N ALA A 61 11.05 21.17 2.82
CA ALA A 61 10.89 21.23 1.36
C ALA A 61 9.47 21.69 0.97
N CYS A 62 8.44 21.15 1.63
CA CYS A 62 7.06 21.60 1.42
C CYS A 62 6.90 23.09 1.72
N TYR A 63 7.47 23.59 2.81
CA TYR A 63 7.37 25.00 3.20
C TYR A 63 7.98 25.94 2.15
N PHE A 64 9.12 25.57 1.56
CA PHE A 64 9.80 26.44 0.60
C PHE A 64 9.32 26.26 -0.84
N PHE A 65 8.89 25.07 -1.24
CA PHE A 65 8.60 24.75 -2.64
C PHE A 65 7.12 24.60 -2.96
N LEU A 66 6.25 24.29 -1.97
CA LEU A 66 4.82 24.19 -2.25
C LEU A 66 4.17 25.58 -2.17
N GLN A 67 3.62 26.01 -3.30
CA GLN A 67 2.81 27.21 -3.37
C GLN A 67 1.33 26.87 -3.11
N GLU A 68 0.57 27.84 -2.58
CA GLU A 68 -0.87 27.68 -2.40
C GLU A 68 -1.57 27.46 -3.76
N SER A 69 -2.24 26.32 -3.91
CA SER A 69 -2.93 25.96 -5.16
C SER A 69 -4.35 26.49 -5.24
N LEU A 70 -4.91 26.95 -4.12
CA LEU A 70 -6.30 27.41 -4.05
C LEU A 70 -6.39 28.91 -4.39
N ASN A 71 -6.69 29.22 -5.64
CA ASN A 71 -6.88 30.61 -6.10
C ASN A 71 -8.16 31.28 -5.57
N ASN A 72 -9.19 30.49 -5.27
CA ASN A 72 -10.44 30.98 -4.70
C ASN A 72 -10.66 30.39 -3.31
N LYS A 73 -10.28 31.10 -2.27
CA LYS A 73 -10.59 30.75 -0.87
C LYS A 73 -12.09 30.93 -0.62
N VAL A 74 -12.91 30.03 -1.13
CA VAL A 74 -14.28 29.89 -0.63
C VAL A 74 -14.15 29.34 0.78
N GLN A 75 -14.10 30.21 1.77
CA GLN A 75 -14.18 29.85 3.19
C GLN A 75 -15.55 29.21 3.45
N LYS A 76 -15.67 27.91 3.16
CA LYS A 76 -16.79 27.16 3.70
C LYS A 76 -16.63 27.17 5.21
N ARG A 77 -17.58 27.85 5.89
CA ARG A 77 -17.63 27.84 7.35
C ARG A 77 -17.50 26.41 7.85
N PHE A 78 -16.55 26.21 8.73
CA PHE A 78 -16.33 24.93 9.39
C PHE A 78 -17.61 24.55 10.15
N SER A 79 -18.31 23.51 9.72
CA SER A 79 -19.50 23.01 10.36
C SER A 79 -19.23 21.60 10.88
N LEU A 80 -19.27 21.45 12.19
CA LEU A 80 -19.12 20.15 12.87
C LEU A 80 -20.15 19.12 12.38
N THR A 81 -21.31 19.57 11.90
CA THR A 81 -22.36 18.72 11.33
C THR A 81 -21.90 18.01 10.03
N ASN A 82 -20.94 18.60 9.31
CA ASN A 82 -20.42 18.00 8.07
C ASN A 82 -19.30 16.98 8.31
N ILE A 83 -18.79 16.88 9.54
CA ILE A 83 -17.70 15.96 9.93
C ILE A 83 -18.25 14.68 10.57
N ASN A 84 -19.56 14.57 10.76
CA ASN A 84 -20.15 13.40 11.40
C ASN A 84 -19.98 12.15 10.50
N PRO A 85 -19.08 11.19 10.85
CA PRO A 85 -18.84 9.99 10.04
C PRO A 85 -20.11 9.13 9.92
N PHE A 86 -20.98 9.13 10.93
CA PHE A 86 -22.24 8.36 10.90
C PHE A 86 -23.21 8.85 9.82
N ARG A 87 -23.19 10.15 9.50
CA ARG A 87 -23.98 10.70 8.39
C ARG A 87 -23.48 10.20 7.04
N THR A 88 -22.17 10.09 6.89
CA THR A 88 -21.53 9.53 5.68
C THR A 88 -21.92 8.05 5.53
N PHE A 89 -21.85 7.26 6.61
CA PHE A 89 -22.31 5.87 6.58
C PHE A 89 -23.79 5.75 6.24
N GLY A 90 -24.64 6.63 6.78
CA GLY A 90 -26.07 6.67 6.45
C GLY A 90 -26.36 7.04 4.99
N ALA A 91 -25.56 7.90 4.39
CA ALA A 91 -25.67 8.24 2.97
C ALA A 91 -25.23 7.05 2.08
N ILE A 92 -24.13 6.40 2.42
CA ILE A 92 -23.60 5.22 1.73
C ILE A 92 -24.57 4.03 1.83
N ALA A 93 -25.23 3.86 2.97
CA ALA A 93 -26.19 2.77 3.20
C ALA A 93 -27.42 2.80 2.28
N LYS A 94 -27.68 3.92 1.60
CA LYS A 94 -28.79 4.08 0.64
C LYS A 94 -28.49 3.51 -0.75
N PHE A 95 -27.24 3.20 -1.04
CA PHE A 95 -26.84 2.65 -2.35
C PHE A 95 -26.83 1.12 -2.30
N ASP A 96 -27.78 0.49 -3.01
CA ASP A 96 -27.83 -0.96 -3.15
C ASP A 96 -26.58 -1.48 -3.89
N GLY A 97 -26.00 -2.57 -3.37
CA GLY A 97 -24.74 -3.13 -3.88
C GLY A 97 -23.46 -2.56 -3.25
N LEU A 98 -23.45 -1.30 -2.82
CA LEU A 98 -22.28 -0.68 -2.20
C LEU A 98 -21.94 -1.30 -0.83
N LYS A 99 -22.94 -1.79 -0.10
CA LYS A 99 -22.76 -2.46 1.19
C LYS A 99 -21.90 -3.73 1.05
N VAL A 100 -22.22 -4.55 0.04
CA VAL A 100 -21.46 -5.79 -0.22
C VAL A 100 -20.02 -5.46 -0.61
N PHE A 101 -19.84 -4.49 -1.50
CA PHE A 101 -18.52 -4.02 -1.90
C PHE A 101 -17.70 -3.52 -0.70
N LEU A 102 -18.31 -2.69 0.17
CA LEU A 102 -17.63 -2.16 1.36
C LEU A 102 -17.31 -3.27 2.36
N MET A 103 -18.17 -4.29 2.51
CA MET A 103 -17.88 -5.44 3.37
C MET A 103 -16.68 -6.25 2.84
N VAL A 104 -16.66 -6.53 1.55
CA VAL A 104 -15.52 -7.21 0.91
C VAL A 104 -14.24 -6.40 1.06
N PHE A 105 -14.31 -5.08 0.81
CA PHE A 105 -13.18 -4.18 0.97
C PHE A 105 -12.69 -4.10 2.42
N LEU A 106 -13.61 -4.10 3.39
CA LEU A 106 -13.27 -4.12 4.81
C LEU A 106 -12.54 -5.41 5.20
N LEU A 107 -13.08 -6.57 4.82
CA LEU A 107 -12.46 -7.87 5.10
C LEU A 107 -11.07 -7.97 4.47
N TYR A 108 -10.94 -7.53 3.23
CA TYR A 108 -9.65 -7.45 2.54
C TYR A 108 -8.66 -6.52 3.28
N SER A 109 -9.12 -5.33 3.69
CA SER A 109 -8.27 -4.37 4.41
C SER A 109 -7.82 -4.90 5.77
N ILE A 110 -8.68 -5.64 6.47
CA ILE A 110 -8.31 -6.32 7.73
C ILE A 110 -7.23 -7.37 7.44
N SER A 111 -7.42 -8.22 6.43
CA SER A 111 -6.46 -9.27 6.08
C SER A 111 -5.07 -8.69 5.78
N THR A 112 -5.01 -7.67 4.93
CA THR A 112 -3.74 -7.02 4.58
C THR A 112 -3.08 -6.31 5.75
N ALA A 113 -3.86 -5.65 6.61
CA ALA A 113 -3.34 -4.98 7.81
C ALA A 113 -2.77 -6.00 8.82
N VAL A 114 -3.48 -7.11 9.04
CA VAL A 114 -3.02 -8.19 9.93
C VAL A 114 -1.72 -8.79 9.40
N TYR A 115 -1.65 -9.08 8.11
CA TYR A 115 -0.44 -9.60 7.48
C TYR A 115 0.75 -8.66 7.68
N ALA A 116 0.60 -7.39 7.35
CA ALA A 116 1.67 -6.40 7.48
C ALA A 116 2.13 -6.22 8.94
N ALA A 117 1.22 -6.28 9.90
CA ALA A 117 1.53 -6.13 11.32
C ALA A 117 2.24 -7.37 11.90
N ILE A 118 1.85 -8.57 11.49
CA ILE A 118 2.36 -9.82 12.04
C ILE A 118 3.68 -10.26 11.38
N TRP A 119 3.91 -9.89 10.12
CA TRP A 119 5.06 -10.37 9.34
C TRP A 119 6.41 -10.28 10.06
N PRO A 120 6.80 -9.13 10.64
CA PRO A 120 8.09 -9.03 11.32
C PRO A 120 8.20 -9.97 12.52
N TYR A 121 7.13 -10.09 13.31
CA TYR A 121 7.10 -10.97 14.49
C TYR A 121 7.13 -12.43 14.09
N PHE A 122 6.32 -12.83 13.12
CA PHE A 122 6.26 -14.19 12.61
C PHE A 122 7.63 -14.65 12.08
N THR A 123 8.29 -13.83 11.28
CA THR A 123 9.57 -14.18 10.65
C THR A 123 10.72 -14.16 11.67
N ALA A 124 10.71 -13.25 12.64
CA ALA A 124 11.68 -13.22 13.72
C ALA A 124 11.53 -14.48 14.63
N GLU A 125 10.31 -14.82 15.05
CA GLU A 125 10.05 -15.94 15.96
C GLU A 125 10.27 -17.30 15.24
N ARG A 126 9.73 -17.45 14.02
CA ARG A 126 9.74 -18.74 13.32
C ARG A 126 11.08 -19.08 12.69
N PHE A 127 11.78 -18.08 12.14
CA PHE A 127 13.01 -18.28 11.37
C PHE A 127 14.23 -17.60 11.99
N SER A 128 14.08 -16.95 13.15
CA SER A 128 15.14 -16.17 13.82
C SER A 128 15.77 -15.12 12.89
N TRP A 129 14.94 -14.50 12.04
CA TRP A 129 15.42 -13.48 11.10
C TRP A 129 15.82 -12.21 11.82
N SER A 130 16.98 -11.68 11.42
CA SER A 130 17.40 -10.34 11.82
C SER A 130 16.52 -9.26 11.16
N PRO A 131 16.52 -8.03 11.68
CA PRO A 131 15.84 -6.89 11.06
C PRO A 131 16.19 -6.69 9.59
N GLY A 132 17.47 -6.90 9.22
CA GLY A 132 17.94 -6.82 7.85
C GLY A 132 17.29 -7.87 6.94
N MET A 133 17.19 -9.11 7.39
CA MET A 133 16.50 -10.18 6.64
C MET A 133 15.01 -9.91 6.49
N ILE A 134 14.36 -9.39 7.52
CA ILE A 134 12.96 -8.97 7.46
C ILE A 134 12.80 -7.85 6.42
N GLY A 135 13.65 -6.83 6.47
CA GLY A 135 13.68 -5.74 5.51
C GLY A 135 13.88 -6.23 4.06
N LEU A 136 14.82 -7.18 3.87
CA LEU A 136 15.07 -7.80 2.56
C LEU A 136 13.82 -8.53 2.04
N SER A 137 13.16 -9.32 2.87
CA SER A 137 11.96 -10.05 2.47
C SER A 137 10.82 -9.12 2.02
N LEU A 138 10.61 -8.01 2.74
CA LEU A 138 9.64 -6.99 2.38
C LEU A 138 10.03 -6.23 1.10
N THR A 139 11.31 -6.03 0.88
CA THR A 139 11.81 -5.42 -0.35
C THR A 139 11.57 -6.33 -1.55
N VAL A 140 11.86 -7.63 -1.43
CA VAL A 140 11.55 -8.62 -2.48
C VAL A 140 10.06 -8.62 -2.79
N TYR A 141 9.22 -8.62 -1.75
CA TYR A 141 7.76 -8.48 -1.92
C TYR A 141 7.41 -7.19 -2.66
N GLY A 142 7.99 -6.05 -2.27
CA GLY A 142 7.75 -4.75 -2.90
C GLY A 142 8.10 -4.71 -4.38
N ILE A 143 9.22 -5.32 -4.77
CA ILE A 143 9.62 -5.44 -6.17
C ILE A 143 8.64 -6.30 -6.96
N CYS A 144 8.27 -7.47 -6.42
CA CYS A 144 7.28 -8.34 -7.04
C CYS A 144 5.92 -7.65 -7.17
N PHE A 145 5.47 -6.97 -6.11
CA PHE A 145 4.25 -6.18 -6.10
C PHE A 145 4.25 -5.13 -7.22
N ALA A 146 5.30 -4.31 -7.30
CA ALA A 146 5.41 -3.26 -8.32
C ALA A 146 5.40 -3.84 -9.74
N PHE A 147 6.10 -4.94 -9.96
CA PHE A 147 6.12 -5.64 -11.24
C PHE A 147 4.73 -6.17 -11.61
N ILE A 148 4.06 -6.84 -10.69
CA ILE A 148 2.73 -7.43 -10.94
C ILE A 148 1.70 -6.33 -11.21
N GLN A 149 1.68 -5.27 -10.40
CA GLN A 149 0.77 -4.15 -10.58
C GLN A 149 1.01 -3.40 -11.89
N GLY A 150 2.27 -3.17 -12.24
CA GLY A 150 2.62 -2.40 -13.45
C GLY A 150 2.50 -3.20 -14.75
N VAL A 151 2.74 -4.51 -14.70
CA VAL A 151 2.89 -5.32 -15.90
C VAL A 151 1.81 -6.39 -16.07
N LEU A 152 1.39 -7.07 -14.98
CA LEU A 152 0.56 -8.27 -15.08
C LEU A 152 -0.94 -8.00 -14.93
N VAL A 153 -1.35 -6.99 -14.16
CA VAL A 153 -2.77 -6.74 -13.87
C VAL A 153 -3.56 -6.50 -15.15
N GLN A 154 -3.13 -5.59 -16.02
CA GLN A 154 -3.88 -5.25 -17.22
C GLN A 154 -3.99 -6.40 -18.24
N PRO A 155 -2.90 -7.12 -18.58
CA PRO A 155 -2.98 -8.32 -19.41
C PRO A 155 -3.91 -9.39 -18.85
N THR A 156 -3.86 -9.63 -17.53
CA THR A 156 -4.73 -10.62 -16.88
C THR A 156 -6.20 -10.23 -16.99
N ILE A 157 -6.53 -8.95 -16.76
CA ILE A 157 -7.89 -8.43 -16.95
C ILE A 157 -8.36 -8.62 -18.40
N ASN A 158 -7.49 -8.36 -19.37
CA ASN A 158 -7.82 -8.50 -20.79
C ASN A 158 -8.06 -9.98 -21.18
N LEU A 159 -7.35 -10.91 -20.53
CA LEU A 159 -7.41 -12.34 -20.82
C LEU A 159 -8.64 -13.02 -20.21
N ILE A 160 -8.90 -12.82 -18.94
CA ILE A 160 -9.92 -13.55 -18.17
C ILE A 160 -11.07 -12.67 -17.66
N GLY A 161 -11.01 -11.36 -17.90
CA GLY A 161 -12.01 -10.39 -17.46
C GLY A 161 -11.83 -9.97 -15.99
N ARG A 162 -12.41 -8.82 -15.61
CA ARG A 162 -12.23 -8.23 -14.28
C ARG A 162 -12.67 -9.14 -13.13
N TYR A 163 -13.86 -9.73 -13.24
CA TYR A 163 -14.41 -10.58 -12.19
C TYR A 163 -13.53 -11.80 -11.90
N ASN A 164 -13.12 -12.53 -12.96
CA ASN A 164 -12.27 -13.70 -12.80
C ASN A 164 -10.87 -13.35 -12.33
N THR A 165 -10.35 -12.16 -12.68
CA THR A 165 -9.06 -11.64 -12.19
C THR A 165 -9.09 -11.47 -10.68
N VAL A 166 -10.16 -10.90 -10.13
CA VAL A 166 -10.33 -10.72 -8.68
C VAL A 166 -10.40 -12.08 -7.97
N LEU A 167 -11.21 -13.02 -8.49
CA LEU A 167 -11.33 -14.37 -7.93
C LEU A 167 -9.99 -15.13 -7.98
N PHE A 168 -9.29 -15.03 -9.11
CA PHE A 168 -7.95 -15.62 -9.27
C PHE A 168 -6.97 -15.07 -8.24
N GLY A 169 -6.92 -13.75 -8.08
CA GLY A 169 -6.05 -13.08 -7.10
C GLY A 169 -6.32 -13.54 -5.66
N PHE A 170 -7.58 -13.56 -5.24
CA PHE A 170 -7.96 -14.08 -3.93
C PHE A 170 -7.65 -15.58 -3.76
N GLY A 171 -7.86 -16.38 -4.79
CA GLY A 171 -7.50 -17.79 -4.76
C GLY A 171 -6.00 -18.01 -4.55
N VAL A 172 -5.17 -17.27 -5.26
CA VAL A 172 -3.71 -17.31 -5.10
C VAL A 172 -3.31 -16.82 -3.71
N GLU A 173 -3.91 -15.75 -3.20
CA GLU A 173 -3.63 -15.22 -1.86
C GLU A 173 -3.95 -16.25 -0.77
N ILE A 174 -5.10 -16.93 -0.84
CA ILE A 174 -5.47 -18.00 0.10
C ILE A 174 -4.42 -19.13 0.07
N VAL A 175 -4.04 -19.60 -1.11
CA VAL A 175 -3.03 -20.65 -1.26
C VAL A 175 -1.69 -20.18 -0.69
N ALA A 176 -1.26 -18.97 -1.00
CA ALA A 176 -0.02 -18.39 -0.48
C ALA A 176 -0.03 -18.32 1.05
N MET A 177 -1.13 -17.87 1.67
CA MET A 177 -1.26 -17.78 3.13
C MET A 177 -1.19 -19.17 3.79
N ILE A 178 -1.84 -20.19 3.21
CA ILE A 178 -1.75 -21.56 3.69
C ILE A 178 -0.31 -22.08 3.59
N LEU A 179 0.37 -21.84 2.48
CA LEU A 179 1.76 -22.23 2.29
C LEU A 179 2.69 -21.54 3.28
N ILE A 180 2.51 -20.24 3.52
CA ILE A 180 3.28 -19.47 4.52
C ILE A 180 3.08 -20.06 5.91
N ALA A 181 1.87 -20.49 6.28
CA ALA A 181 1.57 -21.03 7.58
C ALA A 181 2.27 -22.38 7.85
N ILE A 182 2.46 -23.21 6.82
CA ILE A 182 3.05 -24.56 6.96
C ILE A 182 4.57 -24.60 6.71
N ILE A 183 5.12 -23.55 6.07
CA ILE A 183 6.54 -23.53 5.69
C ILE A 183 7.44 -23.50 6.92
N THR A 184 8.52 -24.29 6.89
CA THR A 184 9.47 -24.42 8.00
C THR A 184 10.84 -23.82 7.70
N ASN A 185 11.13 -23.51 6.45
CA ASN A 185 12.43 -22.97 6.02
C ASN A 185 12.24 -21.56 5.46
N GLY A 186 12.95 -20.59 6.05
CA GLY A 186 12.87 -19.19 5.67
C GLY A 186 13.27 -18.89 4.22
N TRP A 187 14.22 -19.65 3.66
CA TRP A 187 14.61 -19.47 2.25
C TRP A 187 13.49 -19.85 1.28
N PHE A 188 12.73 -20.91 1.59
CA PHE A 188 11.53 -21.24 0.82
C PHE A 188 10.44 -20.16 0.97
N LEU A 189 10.39 -19.46 2.11
CA LEU A 189 9.49 -18.35 2.30
C LEU A 189 9.81 -17.19 1.33
N ILE A 190 11.10 -16.85 1.17
CA ILE A 190 11.54 -15.84 0.20
C ILE A 190 11.21 -16.30 -1.25
N ALA A 191 11.47 -17.57 -1.57
CA ALA A 191 11.14 -18.12 -2.88
C ALA A 191 9.61 -18.14 -3.16
N LEU A 192 8.78 -18.21 -2.13
CA LEU A 192 7.31 -18.15 -2.22
C LEU A 192 6.78 -16.72 -2.42
N THR A 193 7.59 -15.70 -2.10
CA THR A 193 7.17 -14.29 -2.16
C THR A 193 6.61 -13.86 -3.52
N PRO A 194 7.18 -14.25 -4.69
CA PRO A 194 6.58 -13.93 -5.98
C PRO A 194 5.16 -14.49 -6.14
N LEU A 195 4.93 -15.73 -5.68
CA LEU A 195 3.60 -16.35 -5.71
C LEU A 195 2.63 -15.61 -4.79
N ALA A 196 3.05 -15.29 -3.56
CA ALA A 196 2.23 -14.52 -2.62
C ALA A 196 1.87 -13.14 -3.19
N SER A 197 2.82 -12.50 -3.89
CA SER A 197 2.58 -11.21 -4.53
C SER A 197 1.55 -11.26 -5.66
N LEU A 198 1.34 -12.42 -6.32
CA LEU A 198 0.31 -12.56 -7.35
C LEU A 198 -1.11 -12.35 -6.80
N GLY A 199 -1.34 -12.56 -5.51
CA GLY A 199 -2.62 -12.24 -4.86
C GLY A 199 -3.04 -10.79 -5.06
N VAL A 200 -2.07 -9.89 -5.22
CA VAL A 200 -2.28 -8.46 -5.47
C VAL A 200 -3.08 -8.18 -6.76
N ILE A 201 -3.07 -9.09 -7.73
CA ILE A 201 -3.90 -8.98 -8.94
C ILE A 201 -5.40 -8.88 -8.60
N GLY A 202 -5.82 -9.47 -7.48
CA GLY A 202 -7.18 -9.40 -6.97
C GLY A 202 -7.53 -8.09 -6.26
N GLN A 203 -6.58 -7.20 -6.04
CA GLN A 203 -6.88 -5.91 -5.43
C GLN A 203 -7.82 -5.10 -6.31
N PRO A 204 -8.96 -4.64 -5.76
CA PRO A 204 -9.85 -3.77 -6.52
C PRO A 204 -9.13 -2.46 -6.84
N ALA A 205 -8.85 -2.25 -8.13
CA ALA A 205 -8.36 -0.99 -8.66
C ALA A 205 -9.52 0.01 -8.80
#